data_55a96083c44710cd05f74153d1046cd6
#
_entry.id   55a96083c44710cd05f74153d1046cd6
#
_cell.length_a   1.000
_cell.length_b   1.000
_cell.length_c   1.000
_cell.angle_alpha   90.00
_cell.angle_beta   90.00
_cell.angle_gamma   90.00
#
_symmetry.space_group_name_H-M   'P 1'
#
loop_
_entity.id
_entity.type
_entity.pdbx_description
1 polymer ?
#
loop_
_entity_poly.entity_id
_entity_poly.type
_entity_poly.pdbx_seq_one_letter_code
_entity_poly.pdbx_strand_id
1 'polypeptide(L)'
;IAIVRVCLLAGLILFFYLEHQIGTGLKAEGVENLDYIIVLGCQVKGTKPSKALKDRLDTAKEYMQANPETIAVLSGGQGKMEEISEAECMRRYLEKAGISRERLILEQRSTTTRQNLRYSRRYMDYQHDEIGIITNNFHVYRSVLLARRSGYQRVCGIAAPCKSVLLYHYLVREAFALAREMLHKR
;
A
#
# COMPACT_ATOMS: atom_id res chain seq x y z
N ILE A 1 30.08 -2.87 29.42
CA ILE A 1 28.75 -2.52 29.98
C ILE A 1 28.25 -1.19 29.42
N ALA A 2 29.02 -0.10 29.42
CA ALA A 2 28.61 1.23 28.93
C ALA A 2 28.23 1.19 27.43
N ILE A 3 29.06 0.61 26.56
CA ILE A 3 28.81 0.48 25.11
C ILE A 3 27.48 -0.26 24.84
N VAL A 4 27.21 -1.36 25.54
CA VAL A 4 25.97 -2.11 25.36
C VAL A 4 24.74 -1.28 25.74
N ARG A 5 24.82 -0.51 26.83
CA ARG A 5 23.73 0.43 27.23
C ARG A 5 23.49 1.51 26.17
N VAL A 6 24.55 2.08 25.61
CA VAL A 6 24.46 3.09 24.55
C VAL A 6 23.82 2.48 23.28
N CYS A 7 24.24 1.29 22.87
CA CYS A 7 23.65 0.61 21.71
C CYS A 7 22.15 0.29 21.92
N LEU A 8 21.78 -0.18 23.12
CA LEU A 8 20.37 -0.43 23.45
C LEU A 8 19.53 0.85 23.43
N LEU A 9 20.04 1.92 24.01
CA LEU A 9 19.34 3.20 24.02
C LEU A 9 19.18 3.75 22.59
N ALA A 10 20.23 3.71 21.77
CA ALA A 10 20.16 4.11 20.37
C ALA A 10 19.14 3.26 19.58
N GLY A 11 19.09 1.96 19.82
CA GLY A 11 18.10 1.06 19.23
C GLY A 11 16.66 1.40 19.61
N LEU A 12 16.43 1.71 20.89
CA LEU A 12 15.11 2.16 21.37
C LEU A 12 14.69 3.49 20.75
N ILE A 13 15.59 4.47 20.71
CA ILE A 13 15.31 5.77 20.07
C ILE A 13 14.95 5.58 18.59
N LEU A 14 15.73 4.78 17.87
CA LEU A 14 15.43 4.47 16.48
C LEU A 14 14.07 3.79 16.34
N PHE A 15 13.76 2.81 17.19
CA PHE A 15 12.46 2.09 17.15
C PHE A 15 11.29 3.06 17.34
N PHE A 16 11.32 3.92 18.37
CA PHE A 16 10.26 4.89 18.61
C PHE A 16 10.16 5.96 17.50
N TYR A 17 11.29 6.34 16.91
CA TYR A 17 11.28 7.20 15.74
C TYR A 17 10.56 6.55 14.56
N LEU A 18 10.83 5.28 14.27
CA LEU A 18 10.19 4.54 13.19
C LEU A 18 8.68 4.34 13.45
N GLU A 19 8.30 4.01 14.67
CA GLU A 19 6.88 3.91 15.07
C GLU A 19 6.16 5.26 14.91
N HIS A 20 6.80 6.37 15.25
CA HIS A 20 6.25 7.70 15.03
C HIS A 20 6.02 7.97 13.53
N GLN A 21 6.99 7.64 12.67
CA GLN A 21 6.84 7.78 11.22
C GLN A 21 5.69 6.91 10.66
N ILE A 22 5.58 5.67 11.10
CA ILE A 22 4.47 4.78 10.72
C ILE A 22 3.15 5.39 11.19
N GLY A 23 3.12 5.96 12.40
CA GLY A 23 1.96 6.63 12.99
C GLY A 23 1.39 7.75 12.12
N THR A 24 2.24 8.49 11.39
CA THR A 24 1.78 9.55 10.46
C THR A 24 0.96 9.01 9.30
N GLY A 25 1.14 7.74 8.93
CA GLY A 25 0.38 7.09 7.86
C GLY A 25 -0.94 6.46 8.30
N LEU A 26 -1.16 6.27 9.61
CA LEU A 26 -2.32 5.50 10.12
C LEU A 26 -3.68 6.11 9.77
N LYS A 27 -3.75 7.43 9.63
CA LYS A 27 -4.96 8.21 9.34
C LYS A 27 -4.86 8.98 8.03
N ALA A 28 -4.06 8.50 7.08
CA ALA A 28 -3.91 9.16 5.80
C ALA A 28 -5.20 8.99 4.97
N GLU A 29 -5.88 10.09 4.69
CA GLU A 29 -7.16 10.11 3.95
C GLU A 29 -6.97 10.33 2.45
N GLY A 30 -5.75 10.75 2.03
CA GLY A 30 -5.46 11.16 0.66
C GLY A 30 -5.97 12.58 0.37
N VAL A 31 -6.05 12.91 -0.91
CA VAL A 31 -6.71 14.13 -1.41
C VAL A 31 -7.82 13.73 -2.38
N GLU A 32 -8.78 14.61 -2.59
CA GLU A 32 -9.85 14.39 -3.56
C GLU A 32 -9.34 14.56 -5.00
N ASN A 33 -10.04 13.94 -5.94
CA ASN A 33 -9.84 14.06 -7.39
C ASN A 33 -8.41 13.73 -7.87
N LEU A 34 -7.80 12.70 -7.26
CA LEU A 34 -6.55 12.15 -7.78
C LEU A 34 -6.75 11.58 -9.19
N ASP A 35 -5.75 11.76 -10.05
CA ASP A 35 -5.76 11.17 -11.40
C ASP A 35 -5.76 9.65 -11.32
N TYR A 36 -4.93 9.10 -10.45
CA TYR A 36 -4.82 7.66 -10.24
C TYR A 36 -4.78 7.26 -8.77
N ILE A 37 -5.33 6.09 -8.49
CA ILE A 37 -5.02 5.36 -7.26
C ILE A 37 -4.34 4.04 -7.60
N ILE A 38 -3.35 3.65 -6.82
CA ILE A 38 -2.72 2.32 -6.86
C ILE A 38 -3.23 1.53 -5.66
N VAL A 39 -4.03 0.49 -5.92
CA VAL A 39 -4.46 -0.43 -4.88
C VAL A 39 -3.42 -1.55 -4.78
N LEU A 40 -2.68 -1.56 -3.69
CA LEU A 40 -1.66 -2.60 -3.47
C LEU A 40 -2.31 -3.93 -3.11
N GLY A 41 -1.92 -4.97 -3.80
CA GLY A 41 -2.31 -6.34 -3.53
C GLY A 41 -1.85 -6.83 -2.15
N CYS A 42 -2.53 -7.87 -1.69
CA CYS A 42 -2.23 -8.58 -0.46
C CYS A 42 -2.49 -10.06 -0.71
N GLN A 43 -3.06 -10.80 0.16
CA GLN A 43 -3.33 -12.23 -0.02
C GLN A 43 -4.73 -12.47 -0.59
N VAL A 44 -4.83 -13.43 -1.52
CA VAL A 44 -6.10 -14.03 -1.99
C VAL A 44 -6.26 -15.43 -1.38
N LYS A 45 -7.49 -15.82 -1.05
CA LYS A 45 -7.84 -17.15 -0.57
C LYS A 45 -8.74 -17.84 -1.58
N GLY A 46 -8.18 -18.76 -2.36
CA GLY A 46 -8.85 -19.29 -3.56
C GLY A 46 -9.10 -18.16 -4.55
N THR A 47 -10.35 -17.78 -4.74
CA THR A 47 -10.75 -16.65 -5.60
C THR A 47 -11.28 -15.42 -4.84
N LYS A 48 -11.23 -15.44 -3.49
CA LYS A 48 -11.79 -14.37 -2.63
C LYS A 48 -10.69 -13.55 -1.98
N PRO A 49 -10.89 -12.25 -1.78
CA PRO A 49 -9.92 -11.41 -1.08
C PRO A 49 -9.79 -11.85 0.38
N SER A 50 -8.56 -11.83 0.92
CA SER A 50 -8.34 -11.90 2.37
C SER A 50 -9.01 -10.69 3.07
N LYS A 51 -9.15 -10.74 4.40
CA LYS A 51 -9.70 -9.61 5.15
C LYS A 51 -8.91 -8.33 4.91
N ALA A 52 -7.58 -8.42 4.92
CA ALA A 52 -6.71 -7.26 4.69
C ALA A 52 -6.85 -6.68 3.27
N LEU A 53 -7.00 -7.54 2.25
CA LEU A 53 -7.27 -7.10 0.89
C LEU A 53 -8.67 -6.50 0.76
N LYS A 54 -9.65 -7.10 1.43
CA LYS A 54 -11.03 -6.57 1.44
C LYS A 54 -11.10 -5.16 2.04
N ASP A 55 -10.41 -4.91 3.15
CA ASP A 55 -10.35 -3.58 3.77
C ASP A 55 -9.79 -2.53 2.77
N ARG A 56 -8.77 -2.86 1.98
CA ARG A 56 -8.24 -2.00 0.90
C ARG A 56 -9.26 -1.77 -0.21
N LEU A 57 -9.99 -2.82 -0.59
CA LEU A 57 -10.99 -2.73 -1.66
C LEU A 57 -12.22 -1.93 -1.24
N ASP A 58 -12.64 -2.03 0.01
CA ASP A 58 -13.71 -1.20 0.56
C ASP A 58 -13.30 0.28 0.52
N THR A 59 -12.07 0.61 0.95
CA THR A 59 -11.53 1.98 0.85
C THR A 59 -11.42 2.46 -0.59
N ALA A 60 -10.95 1.60 -1.52
CA ALA A 60 -10.86 1.94 -2.93
C ALA A 60 -12.23 2.20 -3.55
N LYS A 61 -13.24 1.37 -3.22
CA LYS A 61 -14.62 1.56 -3.65
C LYS A 61 -15.17 2.90 -3.19
N GLU A 62 -15.06 3.21 -1.89
CA GLU A 62 -15.53 4.47 -1.32
C GLU A 62 -14.87 5.68 -1.99
N TYR A 63 -13.54 5.63 -2.15
CA TYR A 63 -12.80 6.68 -2.83
C TYR A 63 -13.25 6.87 -4.29
N MET A 64 -13.35 5.79 -5.07
CA MET A 64 -13.72 5.84 -6.48
C MET A 64 -15.19 6.25 -6.72
N GLN A 65 -16.08 5.97 -5.76
CA GLN A 65 -17.48 6.43 -5.81
C GLN A 65 -17.57 7.94 -5.57
N ALA A 66 -16.74 8.48 -4.67
CA ALA A 66 -16.66 9.91 -4.41
C ALA A 66 -15.91 10.69 -5.50
N ASN A 67 -15.00 10.02 -6.25
CA ASN A 67 -14.14 10.63 -7.26
C ASN A 67 -14.31 9.90 -8.62
N PRO A 68 -15.33 10.24 -9.43
CA PRO A 68 -15.73 9.47 -10.61
C PRO A 68 -14.70 9.45 -11.73
N GLU A 69 -13.81 10.45 -11.83
CA GLU A 69 -12.77 10.52 -12.87
C GLU A 69 -11.49 9.74 -12.52
N THR A 70 -11.30 9.38 -11.25
CA THR A 70 -10.10 8.66 -10.81
C THR A 70 -10.02 7.26 -11.39
N ILE A 71 -8.85 6.89 -11.93
CA ILE A 71 -8.55 5.56 -12.46
C ILE A 71 -7.81 4.74 -11.39
N ALA A 72 -8.13 3.46 -11.24
CA ALA A 72 -7.47 2.57 -10.31
C ALA A 72 -6.52 1.59 -11.01
N VAL A 73 -5.25 1.59 -10.63
CA VAL A 73 -4.29 0.54 -10.97
C VAL A 73 -4.32 -0.51 -9.86
N LEU A 74 -4.84 -1.68 -10.17
CA LEU A 74 -4.93 -2.84 -9.28
C LEU A 74 -3.65 -3.65 -9.42
N SER A 75 -2.74 -3.53 -8.45
CA SER A 75 -1.40 -4.08 -8.59
C SER A 75 -1.17 -5.25 -7.63
N GLY A 76 -0.96 -6.42 -8.21
CA GLY A 76 -0.67 -7.66 -7.49
C GLY A 76 -0.71 -8.89 -8.38
N GLY A 77 0.37 -9.65 -8.41
CA GLY A 77 0.48 -10.90 -9.15
C GLY A 77 -0.24 -12.06 -8.47
N GLN A 78 0.02 -13.26 -8.93
CA GLN A 78 -0.54 -14.48 -8.36
C GLN A 78 0.46 -15.12 -7.40
N GLY A 79 0.08 -15.28 -6.15
CA GLY A 79 0.86 -16.01 -5.15
C GLY A 79 0.82 -17.53 -5.38
N LYS A 80 1.78 -18.26 -4.79
CA LYS A 80 1.94 -19.71 -4.99
C LYS A 80 0.71 -20.56 -4.63
N MET A 81 -0.13 -20.08 -3.74
CA MET A 81 -1.34 -20.78 -3.25
C MET A 81 -2.63 -20.05 -3.65
N GLU A 82 -2.57 -19.20 -4.65
CA GLU A 82 -3.70 -18.43 -5.13
C GLU A 82 -4.17 -18.98 -6.48
N GLU A 83 -5.48 -19.05 -6.68
CA GLU A 83 -6.07 -19.57 -7.94
C GLU A 83 -6.13 -18.49 -9.04
N ILE A 84 -6.13 -17.23 -8.62
CA ILE A 84 -6.13 -16.05 -9.50
C ILE A 84 -5.14 -15.01 -8.97
N SER A 85 -4.72 -14.07 -9.83
CA SER A 85 -3.90 -12.95 -9.37
C SER A 85 -4.65 -12.05 -8.40
N GLU A 86 -3.91 -11.37 -7.52
CA GLU A 86 -4.48 -10.38 -6.61
C GLU A 86 -5.19 -9.27 -7.38
N ALA A 87 -4.60 -8.79 -8.49
CA ALA A 87 -5.21 -7.79 -9.36
C ALA A 87 -6.56 -8.25 -9.95
N GLU A 88 -6.65 -9.49 -10.39
CA GLU A 88 -7.90 -10.05 -10.92
C GLU A 88 -8.96 -10.20 -9.82
N CYS A 89 -8.56 -10.61 -8.63
CA CYS A 89 -9.46 -10.67 -7.47
C CYS A 89 -10.01 -9.28 -7.13
N MET A 90 -9.14 -8.26 -7.13
CA MET A 90 -9.50 -6.87 -6.88
C MET A 90 -10.49 -6.34 -7.93
N ARG A 91 -10.23 -6.61 -9.21
CA ARG A 91 -11.12 -6.23 -10.31
C ARG A 91 -12.54 -6.78 -10.12
N ARG A 92 -12.64 -8.11 -9.91
CA ARG A 92 -13.95 -8.78 -9.71
C ARG A 92 -14.73 -8.18 -8.54
N TYR A 93 -14.01 -7.81 -7.48
CA TYR A 93 -14.64 -7.21 -6.31
C TYR A 93 -15.19 -5.82 -6.62
N LEU A 94 -14.41 -4.96 -7.27
CA LEU A 94 -14.79 -3.57 -7.57
C LEU A 94 -15.87 -3.50 -8.67
N GLU A 95 -15.80 -4.33 -9.71
CA GLU A 95 -16.86 -4.45 -10.72
C GLU A 95 -18.20 -4.86 -10.09
N LYS A 96 -18.17 -5.87 -9.19
CA LYS A 96 -19.37 -6.27 -8.43
C LYS A 96 -19.92 -5.14 -7.53
N ALA A 97 -19.07 -4.24 -7.10
CA ALA A 97 -19.42 -3.06 -6.31
C ALA A 97 -19.90 -1.86 -7.16
N GLY A 98 -20.01 -2.03 -8.48
CA GLY A 98 -20.51 -1.02 -9.42
C GLY A 98 -19.46 -0.07 -9.99
N ILE A 99 -18.17 -0.36 -9.80
CA ILE A 99 -17.09 0.42 -10.45
C ILE A 99 -16.94 -0.05 -11.90
N SER A 100 -16.98 0.88 -12.85
CA SER A 100 -16.82 0.59 -14.27
C SER A 100 -15.46 -0.02 -14.59
N ARG A 101 -15.45 -1.03 -15.48
CA ARG A 101 -14.25 -1.74 -15.89
C ARG A 101 -13.21 -0.84 -16.56
N GLU A 102 -13.63 0.16 -17.27
CA GLU A 102 -12.77 1.12 -17.97
C GLU A 102 -11.90 1.94 -17.01
N ARG A 103 -12.32 2.01 -15.75
CA ARG A 103 -11.58 2.69 -14.68
C ARG A 103 -10.62 1.76 -13.92
N LEU A 104 -10.50 0.49 -14.32
CA LEU A 104 -9.73 -0.53 -13.62
C LEU A 104 -8.61 -1.07 -14.52
N ILE A 105 -7.38 -0.75 -14.19
CA ILE A 105 -6.18 -1.25 -14.87
C ILE A 105 -5.55 -2.36 -14.02
N LEU A 106 -5.21 -3.48 -14.63
CA LEU A 106 -4.61 -4.62 -13.95
C LEU A 106 -3.10 -4.67 -14.15
N GLU A 107 -2.36 -4.69 -13.05
CA GLU A 107 -0.95 -5.04 -13.01
C GLU A 107 -0.82 -6.40 -12.27
N GLN A 108 -0.51 -7.47 -13.02
CA GLN A 108 -0.57 -8.86 -12.55
C GLN A 108 0.80 -9.53 -12.38
N ARG A 109 1.91 -8.79 -12.50
CA ARG A 109 3.26 -9.37 -12.54
C ARG A 109 4.04 -9.19 -11.26
N SER A 110 3.62 -8.26 -10.43
CA SER A 110 4.32 -7.90 -9.19
C SER A 110 4.15 -8.95 -8.10
N THR A 111 5.21 -9.18 -7.34
CA THR A 111 5.24 -10.09 -6.18
C THR A 111 5.75 -9.38 -4.92
N THR A 112 6.12 -8.11 -5.01
CA THR A 112 6.59 -7.28 -3.90
C THR A 112 6.07 -5.86 -4.02
N THR A 113 6.00 -5.12 -2.91
CA THR A 113 5.57 -3.71 -2.92
C THR A 113 6.43 -2.85 -3.85
N ARG A 114 7.74 -3.09 -3.93
CA ARG A 114 8.62 -2.38 -4.88
C ARG A 114 8.23 -2.66 -6.33
N GLN A 115 7.90 -3.90 -6.64
CA GLN A 115 7.46 -4.29 -7.99
C GLN A 115 6.07 -3.71 -8.29
N ASN A 116 5.13 -3.74 -7.33
CA ASN A 116 3.83 -3.10 -7.49
C ASN A 116 4.00 -1.66 -7.98
N LEU A 117 4.76 -0.86 -7.26
CA LEU A 117 4.99 0.54 -7.60
C LEU A 117 5.77 0.69 -8.91
N ARG A 118 6.85 -0.10 -9.11
CA ARG A 118 7.64 -0.02 -10.34
C ARG A 118 6.86 -0.39 -11.59
N TYR A 119 6.00 -1.41 -11.53
CA TYR A 119 5.25 -1.86 -12.70
C TYR A 119 4.01 -0.99 -12.95
N SER A 120 3.40 -0.41 -11.92
CA SER A 120 2.28 0.51 -12.06
C SER A 120 2.66 1.80 -12.81
N ARG A 121 3.91 2.24 -12.75
CA ARG A 121 4.39 3.45 -13.44
C ARG A 121 4.12 3.48 -14.95
N ARG A 122 3.98 2.31 -15.60
CA ARG A 122 3.73 2.22 -17.05
C ARG A 122 2.32 2.64 -17.47
N TYR A 123 1.42 2.82 -16.52
CA TYR A 123 0.01 3.11 -16.75
C TYR A 123 -0.36 4.56 -16.47
N MET A 124 0.59 5.40 -16.08
CA MET A 124 0.38 6.78 -15.64
C MET A 124 1.63 7.63 -15.87
N ASP A 125 1.49 8.94 -15.89
CA ASP A 125 2.63 9.85 -15.79
C ASP A 125 2.99 10.07 -14.32
N TYR A 126 3.76 9.13 -13.75
CA TYR A 126 4.13 9.11 -12.34
C TYR A 126 4.95 10.33 -11.88
N GLN A 127 5.35 11.22 -12.80
CA GLN A 127 6.05 12.48 -12.49
C GLN A 127 5.08 13.66 -12.37
N HIS A 128 3.98 13.67 -13.08
CA HIS A 128 3.07 14.82 -13.15
C HIS A 128 1.68 14.51 -12.59
N ASP A 129 1.18 13.27 -12.73
CA ASP A 129 -0.12 12.88 -12.21
C ASP A 129 -0.16 12.89 -10.66
N GLU A 130 -1.31 13.20 -10.10
CA GLU A 130 -1.59 13.09 -8.67
C GLU A 130 -2.05 11.67 -8.33
N ILE A 131 -1.27 10.99 -7.47
CA ILE A 131 -1.40 9.55 -7.27
C ILE A 131 -1.63 9.21 -5.80
N GLY A 132 -2.67 8.43 -5.52
CA GLY A 132 -2.93 7.85 -4.20
C GLY A 132 -2.48 6.41 -4.10
N ILE A 133 -1.92 6.01 -2.97
CA ILE A 133 -1.59 4.60 -2.69
C ILE A 133 -2.53 4.08 -1.62
N ILE A 134 -3.39 3.13 -1.99
CA ILE A 134 -4.30 2.46 -1.05
C ILE A 134 -3.64 1.19 -0.53
N THR A 135 -3.46 1.15 0.78
CA THR A 135 -2.95 -0.02 1.51
C THR A 135 -3.43 0.02 2.95
N ASN A 136 -3.21 -1.06 3.73
CA ASN A 136 -3.57 -1.05 5.15
C ASN A 136 -2.80 0.04 5.89
N ASN A 137 -3.45 0.66 6.84
CA ASN A 137 -3.00 1.87 7.53
C ASN A 137 -1.56 1.78 8.07
N PHE A 138 -1.17 0.67 8.72
CA PHE A 138 0.19 0.44 9.21
C PHE A 138 1.26 0.42 8.10
N HIS A 139 0.88 0.19 6.86
CA HIS A 139 1.78 0.04 5.71
C HIS A 139 1.90 1.32 4.84
N VAL A 140 1.06 2.32 5.06
CA VAL A 140 0.96 3.53 4.24
C VAL A 140 2.29 4.28 4.17
N TYR A 141 2.90 4.59 5.31
CA TYR A 141 4.15 5.36 5.34
C TYR A 141 5.25 4.71 4.49
N ARG A 142 5.47 3.40 4.65
CA ARG A 142 6.50 2.69 3.87
C ARG A 142 6.16 2.62 2.39
N SER A 143 4.89 2.47 2.03
CA SER A 143 4.46 2.44 0.63
C SER A 143 4.69 3.78 -0.07
N VAL A 144 4.35 4.90 0.58
CA VAL A 144 4.62 6.25 0.05
C VAL A 144 6.13 6.53 -0.05
N LEU A 145 6.91 6.13 0.96
CA LEU A 145 8.38 6.24 0.91
C LEU A 145 8.98 5.48 -0.28
N LEU A 146 8.52 4.25 -0.52
CA LEU A 146 8.97 3.44 -1.66
C LEU A 146 8.54 4.03 -3.00
N ALA A 147 7.34 4.62 -3.09
CA ALA A 147 6.89 5.31 -4.28
C ALA A 147 7.77 6.52 -4.60
N ARG A 148 8.02 7.39 -3.62
CA ARG A 148 8.92 8.54 -3.79
C ARG A 148 10.31 8.11 -4.24
N ARG A 149 10.87 7.06 -3.64
CA ARG A 149 12.15 6.46 -4.08
C ARG A 149 12.10 5.85 -5.48
N SER A 150 10.92 5.45 -5.93
CA SER A 150 10.70 4.95 -7.29
C SER A 150 10.43 6.08 -8.31
N GLY A 151 10.51 7.35 -7.91
CA GLY A 151 10.42 8.52 -8.79
C GLY A 151 9.03 9.17 -8.85
N TYR A 152 8.05 8.71 -8.09
CA TYR A 152 6.75 9.37 -7.99
C TYR A 152 6.90 10.74 -7.32
N GLN A 153 6.45 11.81 -7.99
CA GLN A 153 6.62 13.19 -7.50
C GLN A 153 5.44 13.64 -6.64
N ARG A 154 4.22 13.42 -7.13
CA ARG A 154 2.98 13.82 -6.46
C ARG A 154 2.24 12.58 -5.95
N VAL A 155 2.69 12.08 -4.78
CA VAL A 155 2.12 10.86 -4.22
C VAL A 155 1.71 11.04 -2.77
N CYS A 156 0.50 10.61 -2.45
CA CYS A 156 -0.06 10.53 -1.11
C CYS A 156 -0.49 9.11 -0.75
N GLY A 157 -0.78 8.88 0.52
CA GLY A 157 -1.30 7.62 1.02
C GLY A 157 -2.79 7.72 1.32
N ILE A 158 -3.51 6.62 1.14
CA ILE A 158 -4.90 6.44 1.56
C ILE A 158 -4.95 5.19 2.42
N ALA A 159 -5.28 5.37 3.69
CA ALA A 159 -5.20 4.32 4.70
C ALA A 159 -6.46 3.46 4.73
N ALA A 160 -6.36 2.19 4.34
CA ALA A 160 -7.40 1.21 4.63
C ALA A 160 -7.33 0.79 6.11
N PRO A 161 -8.40 0.94 6.89
CA PRO A 161 -8.38 0.67 8.32
C PRO A 161 -8.16 -0.81 8.61
N CYS A 162 -7.17 -1.13 9.43
CA CYS A 162 -6.95 -2.49 9.93
C CYS A 162 -7.57 -2.62 11.32
N LYS A 163 -8.74 -3.28 11.41
CA LYS A 163 -9.44 -3.55 12.68
C LYS A 163 -9.02 -4.89 13.30
N SER A 164 -7.76 -5.29 13.12
CA SER A 164 -7.24 -6.55 13.65
C SER A 164 -6.65 -6.36 15.05
N VAL A 165 -6.88 -7.33 15.93
CA VAL A 165 -6.17 -7.44 17.23
C VAL A 165 -4.66 -7.58 17.04
N LEU A 166 -4.21 -8.00 15.86
CA LEU A 166 -2.80 -8.11 15.48
C LEU A 166 -2.17 -6.79 15.03
N LEU A 167 -2.88 -5.65 15.13
CA LEU A 167 -2.37 -4.36 14.67
C LEU A 167 -1.00 -4.04 15.27
N TYR A 168 -0.80 -4.25 16.57
CA TYR A 168 0.49 -4.02 17.23
C TYR A 168 1.61 -4.91 16.66
N HIS A 169 1.31 -6.16 16.34
CA HIS A 169 2.27 -7.05 15.67
C HIS A 169 2.65 -6.52 14.28
N TYR A 170 1.68 -6.01 13.53
CA TYR A 170 1.94 -5.40 12.23
C TYR A 170 2.78 -4.12 12.34
N LEU A 171 2.56 -3.27 13.33
CA LEU A 171 3.34 -2.05 13.57
C LEU A 171 4.80 -2.41 13.84
N VAL A 172 5.07 -3.31 14.78
CA VAL A 172 6.45 -3.77 15.08
C VAL A 172 7.12 -4.35 13.83
N ARG A 173 6.44 -5.21 13.08
CA ARG A 173 6.96 -5.76 11.83
C ARG A 173 7.29 -4.67 10.80
N GLU A 174 6.42 -3.66 10.68
CA GLU A 174 6.65 -2.54 9.77
C GLU A 174 7.84 -1.67 10.20
N ALA A 175 8.07 -1.47 11.50
CA ALA A 175 9.25 -0.75 11.99
C ALA A 175 10.54 -1.44 11.53
N PHE A 176 10.65 -2.78 11.66
CA PHE A 176 11.79 -3.53 11.16
C PHE A 176 11.91 -3.50 9.63
N ALA A 177 10.78 -3.58 8.91
CA ALA A 177 10.76 -3.48 7.46
C ALA A 177 11.22 -2.08 7.00
N LEU A 178 10.77 -1.03 7.67
CA LEU A 178 11.17 0.35 7.39
C LEU A 178 12.65 0.59 7.70
N ALA A 179 13.17 0.07 8.82
CA ALA A 179 14.60 0.12 9.16
C ALA A 179 15.44 -0.51 8.03
N ARG A 180 15.03 -1.70 7.56
CA ARG A 180 15.70 -2.37 6.42
C ARG A 180 15.67 -1.52 5.15
N GLU A 181 14.52 -0.88 4.86
CA GLU A 181 14.41 0.02 3.70
C GLU A 181 15.33 1.24 3.82
N MET A 182 15.52 1.78 5.03
CA MET A 182 16.40 2.93 5.25
C MET A 182 17.88 2.58 5.09
N LEU A 183 18.27 1.35 5.46
CA LEU A 183 19.65 0.86 5.30
C LEU A 183 19.98 0.53 3.84
N HIS A 184 19.01 0.07 3.04
CA HIS A 184 19.20 -0.24 1.62
C HIS A 184 18.93 1.00 0.76
N LYS A 185 19.87 1.97 0.78
CA LYS A 185 19.88 3.09 -0.18
C LYS A 185 20.21 2.55 -1.58
N ARG A 186 19.21 2.14 -2.35
CA ARG A 186 19.29 1.99 -3.81
C ARG A 186 17.96 2.39 -4.45
#